data_742f62e7d07a093d281ee1e2ec5d2992
#
_entry.id   742f62e7d07a093d281ee1e2ec5d2992
#
_cell.length_a   1.000
_cell.length_b   1.000
_cell.length_c   1.000
_cell.angle_alpha   90.00
_cell.angle_beta   90.00
_cell.angle_gamma   90.00
#
_symmetry.space_group_name_H-M   'P 1'
#
loop_
_entity.id
_entity.type
_entity.pdbx_description
1 polymer ?
#
loop_
_entity_poly.entity_id
_entity_poly.type
_entity_poly.pdbx_seq_one_letter_code
_entity_poly.pdbx_strand_id
1 'polypeptide(L)'
;HVFRRRQRQMCIRDSLSTYEDPCGNVIITKPSTLGMENRKTVIIQSHLDMVHQKNTDTNFDFLNEGIQSYIDGDWVTAKGTTLGADNGMGVASIMTLLSSYDIEHPKLEALFTIDEETGMTGAFELEQGILKGEILLNLDTEDDDEFSIGCAGGIDTNTSKIYQISKISNGLSLEI
;
A
#
# COMPACT_ATOMS: atom_id res chain seq x y z
N HIS A 1 9.81 4.54 5.14
CA HIS A 1 10.13 5.89 5.66
C HIS A 1 10.32 6.96 4.57
N VAL A 2 10.88 6.64 3.40
CA VAL A 2 11.13 7.64 2.34
C VAL A 2 9.83 8.09 1.66
N PHE A 3 8.90 7.19 1.40
CA PHE A 3 7.61 7.52 0.79
C PHE A 3 6.78 8.45 1.68
N ARG A 4 6.65 8.17 2.98
CA ARG A 4 5.95 9.04 3.94
C ARG A 4 6.46 10.48 3.94
N ARG A 5 7.79 10.70 3.88
CA ARG A 5 8.37 12.04 3.83
C ARG A 5 8.05 12.78 2.55
N ARG A 6 8.05 12.11 1.40
CA ARG A 6 7.75 12.73 0.09
C ARG A 6 6.29 13.13 -0.01
N GLN A 7 5.37 12.28 0.41
CA GLN A 7 3.93 12.57 0.44
C GLN A 7 3.64 13.77 1.35
N ARG A 8 4.18 13.74 2.57
CA ARG A 8 4.04 14.86 3.50
C ARG A 8 4.62 16.17 2.97
N GLN A 9 5.79 16.15 2.32
CA GLN A 9 6.40 17.34 1.72
C GLN A 9 5.59 17.88 0.53
N MET A 10 5.04 17.01 -0.32
CA MET A 10 4.22 17.41 -1.45
C MET A 10 2.92 18.07 -0.98
N CYS A 11 2.24 17.48 -0.02
CA CYS A 11 1.00 18.02 0.54
C CYS A 11 1.21 19.33 1.31
N ILE A 12 2.33 19.47 2.04
CA ILE A 12 2.71 20.74 2.68
C ILE A 12 2.95 21.82 1.61
N ARG A 13 3.56 21.47 0.48
CA ARG A 13 3.79 22.40 -0.62
C ARG A 13 2.48 22.87 -1.28
N ASP A 14 1.49 21.97 -1.38
CA ASP A 14 0.21 22.24 -2.03
C ASP A 14 -0.88 22.68 -1.02
N SER A 15 -0.50 22.92 0.24
CA SER A 15 -1.38 23.39 1.33
C SER A 15 -2.57 22.46 1.64
N LEU A 16 -2.47 21.16 1.33
CA LEU A 16 -3.50 20.18 1.68
C LEU A 16 -3.39 19.76 3.14
N SER A 17 -4.55 19.57 3.80
CA SER A 17 -4.61 19.06 5.16
C SER A 17 -4.11 17.62 5.21
N THR A 18 -3.11 17.35 6.03
CA THR A 18 -2.48 16.04 6.17
C THR A 18 -2.49 15.63 7.64
N TYR A 19 -2.89 14.39 7.90
CA TYR A 19 -2.89 13.77 9.20
C TYR A 19 -2.18 12.42 9.13
N GLU A 20 -1.38 12.11 10.13
CA GLU A 20 -0.75 10.80 10.32
C GLU A 20 -1.30 10.22 11.63
N ASP A 21 -1.93 9.05 11.55
CA ASP A 21 -2.49 8.38 12.72
C ASP A 21 -1.40 7.71 13.58
N PRO A 22 -1.74 7.24 14.79
CA PRO A 22 -0.75 6.63 15.70
C PRO A 22 -0.06 5.38 15.13
N CYS A 23 -0.71 4.62 14.26
CA CYS A 23 -0.09 3.44 13.66
C CYS A 23 0.77 3.79 12.43
N GLY A 24 0.60 4.98 11.86
CA GLY A 24 1.40 5.52 10.77
C GLY A 24 0.72 5.53 9.40
N ASN A 25 -0.60 5.37 9.33
CA ASN A 25 -1.35 5.68 8.13
C ASN A 25 -1.32 7.19 7.87
N VAL A 26 -1.37 7.57 6.60
CA VAL A 26 -1.40 8.97 6.20
C VAL A 26 -2.74 9.27 5.53
N ILE A 27 -3.44 10.29 6.03
CA ILE A 27 -4.70 10.77 5.48
C ILE A 27 -4.48 12.19 4.94
N ILE A 28 -4.86 12.43 3.69
CA ILE A 28 -4.76 13.73 3.03
C ILE A 28 -6.13 14.14 2.55
N THR A 29 -6.57 15.32 2.94
CA THR A 29 -7.87 15.86 2.53
C THR A 29 -7.68 16.92 1.45
N LYS A 30 -8.39 16.76 0.33
CA LYS A 30 -8.49 17.74 -0.75
C LYS A 30 -9.92 18.26 -0.83
N PRO A 31 -10.15 19.61 -0.73
CA PRO A 31 -11.47 20.19 -0.91
C PRO A 31 -12.05 19.85 -2.29
N SER A 32 -13.38 19.85 -2.40
CA SER A 32 -14.06 19.73 -3.69
C SER A 32 -13.70 20.86 -4.65
N THR A 33 -13.76 20.58 -5.94
CA THR A 33 -13.74 21.64 -6.96
C THR A 33 -15.07 22.38 -7.01
N LEU A 34 -15.05 23.58 -7.61
CA LEU A 34 -16.25 24.43 -7.74
C LEU A 34 -17.39 23.66 -8.46
N GLY A 35 -18.58 23.67 -7.84
CA GLY A 35 -19.75 22.96 -8.34
C GLY A 35 -19.88 21.51 -7.90
N MET A 36 -18.89 20.97 -7.17
CA MET A 36 -18.88 19.59 -6.67
C MET A 36 -19.08 19.50 -5.14
N GLU A 37 -19.39 20.60 -4.47
CA GLU A 37 -19.47 20.70 -3.00
C GLU A 37 -20.58 19.85 -2.41
N ASN A 38 -21.67 19.63 -3.16
CA ASN A 38 -22.84 18.85 -2.73
C ASN A 38 -22.73 17.36 -3.08
N ARG A 39 -21.60 16.92 -3.61
CA ARG A 39 -21.35 15.50 -3.90
C ARG A 39 -20.83 14.78 -2.67
N LYS A 40 -21.05 13.46 -2.62
CA LYS A 40 -20.50 12.60 -1.57
C LYS A 40 -18.99 12.67 -1.54
N THR A 41 -18.42 12.73 -0.35
CA THR A 41 -16.97 12.62 -0.17
C THR A 41 -16.51 11.23 -0.56
N VAL A 42 -15.44 11.15 -1.34
CA VAL A 42 -14.84 9.91 -1.80
C VAL A 42 -13.52 9.69 -1.06
N ILE A 43 -13.37 8.50 -0.49
CA ILE A 43 -12.11 8.00 0.02
C ILE A 43 -11.42 7.23 -1.11
N ILE A 44 -10.17 7.55 -1.38
CA ILE A 44 -9.29 6.81 -2.29
C ILE A 44 -8.16 6.20 -1.48
N GLN A 45 -7.97 4.89 -1.57
CA GLN A 45 -7.06 4.17 -0.69
C GLN A 45 -6.03 3.35 -1.48
N SER A 46 -4.82 3.29 -0.91
CA SER A 46 -3.69 2.51 -1.40
C SER A 46 -2.74 2.22 -0.24
N HIS A 47 -1.91 1.17 -0.33
CA HIS A 47 -0.91 0.89 0.69
C HIS A 47 0.49 1.39 0.30
N LEU A 48 1.34 1.63 1.31
CA LEU A 48 2.66 2.26 1.16
C LEU A 48 3.83 1.29 1.18
N ASP A 49 3.59 0.09 1.65
CA ASP A 49 4.58 -0.97 1.71
C ASP A 49 4.59 -1.78 0.41
N MET A 50 5.51 -2.71 0.31
CA MET A 50 5.65 -3.62 -0.81
C MET A 50 6.29 -4.92 -0.32
N VAL A 51 6.03 -6.02 -1.00
CA VAL A 51 6.81 -7.26 -0.85
C VAL A 51 8.26 -6.97 -1.25
N HIS A 52 9.20 -7.13 -0.33
CA HIS A 52 10.62 -6.86 -0.56
C HIS A 52 11.39 -8.17 -0.77
N GLN A 53 11.47 -8.60 -2.02
CA GLN A 53 12.16 -9.81 -2.43
C GLN A 53 13.24 -9.51 -3.48
N LYS A 54 14.28 -10.35 -3.52
CA LYS A 54 15.38 -10.26 -4.50
C LYS A 54 15.84 -11.65 -4.93
N ASN A 55 16.44 -11.71 -6.11
CA ASN A 55 17.05 -12.95 -6.59
C ASN A 55 18.23 -13.36 -5.69
N THR A 56 18.50 -14.64 -5.60
CA THR A 56 19.56 -15.21 -4.73
C THR A 56 20.95 -14.64 -5.01
N ASP A 57 21.24 -14.32 -6.26
CA ASP A 57 22.50 -13.77 -6.75
C ASP A 57 22.56 -12.23 -6.70
N THR A 58 21.48 -11.58 -6.29
CA THR A 58 21.40 -10.11 -6.23
C THR A 58 21.87 -9.61 -4.86
N ASN A 59 22.92 -8.79 -4.86
CA ASN A 59 23.30 -8.04 -3.66
C ASN A 59 22.57 -6.69 -3.64
N PHE A 60 21.58 -6.56 -2.74
CA PHE A 60 20.75 -5.37 -2.62
C PHE A 60 20.28 -5.19 -1.17
N ASP A 61 20.31 -3.96 -0.67
CA ASP A 61 19.86 -3.58 0.68
C ASP A 61 18.59 -2.70 0.60
N PHE A 62 17.42 -3.31 0.84
CA PHE A 62 16.13 -2.61 0.81
C PHE A 62 16.01 -1.47 1.84
N LEU A 63 16.85 -1.42 2.87
CA LEU A 63 16.82 -0.35 3.87
C LEU A 63 17.58 0.90 3.40
N ASN A 64 18.59 0.74 2.58
CA ASN A 64 19.51 1.81 2.22
C ASN A 64 19.56 2.12 0.71
N GLU A 65 19.08 1.20 -0.14
CA GLU A 65 19.10 1.35 -1.59
C GLU A 65 17.70 1.56 -2.16
N GLY A 66 17.59 2.37 -3.20
CA GLY A 66 16.34 2.54 -3.98
C GLY A 66 16.23 1.50 -5.08
N ILE A 67 15.00 1.05 -5.36
CA ILE A 67 14.72 0.10 -6.44
C ILE A 67 15.29 0.62 -7.77
N GLN A 68 16.08 -0.21 -8.46
CA GLN A 68 16.68 0.09 -9.75
C GLN A 68 15.73 -0.34 -10.86
N SER A 69 14.76 0.54 -11.19
CA SER A 69 13.81 0.29 -12.27
C SER A 69 14.42 0.63 -13.64
N TYR A 70 13.99 -0.09 -14.67
CA TYR A 70 14.35 0.15 -16.06
C TYR A 70 13.19 -0.23 -17.00
N ILE A 71 13.28 0.22 -18.26
CA ILE A 71 12.28 -0.09 -19.29
C ILE A 71 12.77 -1.32 -20.05
N ASP A 72 11.90 -2.34 -20.17
CA ASP A 72 12.11 -3.54 -20.94
C ASP A 72 10.94 -3.73 -21.91
N GLY A 73 11.13 -3.33 -23.16
CA GLY A 73 10.03 -3.25 -24.14
C GLY A 73 8.94 -2.29 -23.68
N ASP A 74 7.73 -2.80 -23.49
CA ASP A 74 6.56 -2.03 -23.03
C ASP A 74 6.40 -2.05 -21.49
N TRP A 75 7.33 -2.65 -20.77
CA TRP A 75 7.25 -2.85 -19.32
C TRP A 75 8.27 -2.01 -18.55
N VAL A 76 7.87 -1.59 -17.35
CA VAL A 76 8.81 -1.13 -16.32
C VAL A 76 9.06 -2.29 -15.38
N THR A 77 10.32 -2.62 -15.17
CA THR A 77 10.74 -3.73 -14.31
C THR A 77 11.87 -3.30 -13.37
N ALA A 78 12.27 -4.16 -12.43
CA ALA A 78 13.35 -3.91 -11.49
C ALA A 78 14.51 -4.90 -11.68
N LYS A 79 15.72 -4.42 -11.43
CA LYS A 79 16.93 -5.21 -11.60
C LYS A 79 17.14 -6.15 -10.41
N GLY A 80 16.68 -7.40 -10.57
CA GLY A 80 16.92 -8.47 -9.60
C GLY A 80 16.15 -8.35 -8.28
N THR A 81 15.21 -7.43 -8.18
CA THR A 81 14.34 -7.22 -7.02
C THR A 81 12.88 -7.12 -7.45
N THR A 82 11.96 -7.19 -6.49
CA THR A 82 10.57 -6.73 -6.68
C THR A 82 10.56 -5.24 -7.04
N LEU A 83 9.55 -4.80 -7.80
CA LEU A 83 9.40 -3.42 -8.27
C LEU A 83 8.63 -2.54 -7.29
N GLY A 84 7.60 -3.07 -6.62
CA GLY A 84 6.66 -2.32 -5.79
C GLY A 84 5.59 -1.58 -6.59
N ALA A 85 5.22 -2.08 -7.79
CA ALA A 85 4.09 -1.56 -8.56
C ALA A 85 2.78 -1.81 -7.82
N ASP A 86 2.69 -2.90 -7.12
CA ASP A 86 1.76 -3.18 -6.05
C ASP A 86 2.33 -2.60 -4.72
N ASN A 87 1.73 -1.58 -4.10
CA ASN A 87 0.65 -0.76 -4.67
C ASN A 87 1.16 0.64 -5.09
N GLY A 88 2.38 0.72 -5.58
CA GLY A 88 3.01 1.98 -6.04
C GLY A 88 2.21 2.67 -7.14
N MET A 89 1.48 1.92 -7.98
CA MET A 89 0.63 2.49 -9.03
C MET A 89 -0.60 3.18 -8.44
N GLY A 90 -1.25 2.57 -7.45
CA GLY A 90 -2.34 3.19 -6.72
C GLY A 90 -1.89 4.46 -6.00
N VAL A 91 -0.75 4.40 -5.31
CA VAL A 91 -0.12 5.58 -4.68
C VAL A 91 0.12 6.70 -5.70
N ALA A 92 0.71 6.38 -6.87
CA ALA A 92 1.00 7.37 -7.91
C ALA A 92 -0.29 8.00 -8.48
N SER A 93 -1.33 7.20 -8.68
CA SER A 93 -2.65 7.66 -9.16
C SER A 93 -3.27 8.64 -8.17
N ILE A 94 -3.30 8.29 -6.88
CA ILE A 94 -3.81 9.17 -5.81
C ILE A 94 -3.01 10.48 -5.77
N MET A 95 -1.68 10.39 -5.82
CA MET A 95 -0.82 11.58 -5.78
C MET A 95 -1.04 12.49 -6.99
N THR A 96 -1.30 11.91 -8.16
CA THR A 96 -1.65 12.66 -9.37
C THR A 96 -2.98 13.42 -9.18
N LEU A 97 -4.01 12.77 -8.65
CA LEU A 97 -5.29 13.43 -8.34
C LEU A 97 -5.13 14.55 -7.32
N LEU A 98 -4.34 14.33 -6.27
CA LEU A 98 -4.10 15.34 -5.24
C LEU A 98 -3.38 16.58 -5.80
N SER A 99 -2.46 16.40 -6.75
CA SER A 99 -1.70 17.49 -7.36
C SER A 99 -2.39 18.16 -8.55
N SER A 100 -3.44 17.57 -9.10
CA SER A 100 -4.17 18.13 -10.25
C SER A 100 -5.05 19.31 -9.87
N TYR A 101 -5.13 20.31 -10.76
CA TYR A 101 -5.97 21.50 -10.61
C TYR A 101 -7.07 21.60 -11.68
N ASP A 102 -7.03 20.71 -12.66
CA ASP A 102 -7.89 20.70 -13.86
C ASP A 102 -8.86 19.51 -13.90
N ILE A 103 -8.82 18.65 -12.88
CA ILE A 103 -9.75 17.52 -12.74
C ILE A 103 -10.87 17.93 -11.77
N GLU A 104 -12.12 17.88 -12.25
CA GLU A 104 -13.29 18.09 -11.40
C GLU A 104 -13.47 16.90 -10.44
N HIS A 105 -13.63 17.18 -9.14
CA HIS A 105 -13.78 16.14 -8.13
C HIS A 105 -14.58 16.60 -6.92
N PRO A 106 -15.32 15.72 -6.23
CA PRO A 106 -15.89 15.99 -4.92
C PRO A 106 -14.78 16.16 -3.87
N LYS A 107 -15.15 16.41 -2.62
CA LYS A 107 -14.16 16.32 -1.53
C LYS A 107 -13.51 14.93 -1.54
N LEU A 108 -12.18 14.88 -1.49
CA LEU A 108 -11.39 13.66 -1.45
C LEU A 108 -10.73 13.48 -0.09
N GLU A 109 -10.71 12.25 0.38
CA GLU A 109 -9.90 11.78 1.51
C GLU A 109 -8.99 10.67 0.99
N ALA A 110 -7.73 10.99 0.76
CA ALA A 110 -6.73 10.02 0.35
C ALA A 110 -6.17 9.31 1.58
N LEU A 111 -6.38 8.00 1.65
CA LEU A 111 -5.89 7.14 2.72
C LEU A 111 -4.72 6.30 2.21
N PHE A 112 -3.57 6.45 2.83
CA PHE A 112 -2.41 5.61 2.58
C PHE A 112 -2.15 4.74 3.80
N THR A 113 -2.39 3.44 3.67
CA THR A 113 -2.19 2.47 4.74
C THR A 113 -0.77 1.92 4.76
N ILE A 114 -0.39 1.35 5.88
CA ILE A 114 0.88 0.68 6.08
C ILE A 114 0.65 -0.81 6.29
N ASP A 115 1.71 -1.61 6.05
CA ASP A 115 1.81 -3.02 6.44
C ASP A 115 0.65 -3.87 5.90
N GLU A 116 0.27 -3.66 4.65
CA GLU A 116 -0.75 -4.46 3.97
C GLU A 116 -0.23 -5.88 3.74
N GLU A 117 1.00 -5.98 3.20
CA GLU A 117 1.63 -7.20 2.71
C GLU A 117 1.98 -8.22 3.80
N THR A 118 2.05 -7.83 5.07
CA THR A 118 2.47 -8.72 6.16
C THR A 118 1.44 -8.90 7.25
N GLY A 119 0.47 -8.00 7.39
CA GLY A 119 -0.48 -8.13 8.48
C GLY A 119 -1.66 -7.19 8.43
N MET A 120 -1.77 -6.34 7.42
CA MET A 120 -2.81 -5.33 7.29
C MET A 120 -2.94 -4.43 8.53
N THR A 121 -1.84 -4.22 9.25
CA THR A 121 -1.82 -3.47 10.52
C THR A 121 -2.47 -2.10 10.36
N GLY A 122 -2.13 -1.38 9.27
CA GLY A 122 -2.70 -0.08 8.99
C GLY A 122 -4.22 -0.08 8.85
N ALA A 123 -4.78 -1.11 8.23
CA ALA A 123 -6.24 -1.22 8.08
C ALA A 123 -6.93 -1.59 9.40
N PHE A 124 -6.36 -2.53 10.18
CA PHE A 124 -6.94 -2.96 11.46
C PHE A 124 -6.85 -1.90 12.55
N GLU A 125 -5.77 -1.13 12.58
CA GLU A 125 -5.52 -0.10 13.60
C GLU A 125 -6.01 1.29 13.18
N LEU A 126 -6.69 1.40 12.04
CA LEU A 126 -7.23 2.68 11.57
C LEU A 126 -8.23 3.25 12.59
N GLU A 127 -7.98 4.47 13.02
CA GLU A 127 -8.80 5.14 14.03
C GLU A 127 -10.25 5.31 13.55
N GLN A 128 -11.19 4.84 14.37
CA GLN A 128 -12.62 4.91 14.05
C GLN A 128 -13.10 6.34 13.91
N GLY A 129 -13.81 6.62 12.83
CA GLY A 129 -14.45 7.91 12.59
C GLY A 129 -13.52 9.03 12.12
N ILE A 130 -12.27 8.71 11.79
CA ILE A 130 -11.33 9.68 11.20
C ILE A 130 -11.71 10.02 9.77
N LEU A 131 -12.12 9.03 8.99
CA LEU A 131 -12.63 9.20 7.63
C LEU A 131 -14.11 9.63 7.67
N LYS A 132 -14.48 10.51 6.77
CA LYS A 132 -15.84 11.06 6.63
C LYS A 132 -16.48 10.71 5.28
N GLY A 133 -15.73 10.12 4.38
CA GLY A 133 -16.19 9.70 3.07
C GLY A 133 -17.28 8.64 3.15
N GLU A 134 -18.19 8.67 2.17
CA GLU A 134 -19.29 7.72 2.04
C GLU A 134 -19.03 6.66 0.96
N ILE A 135 -18.05 6.88 0.11
CA ILE A 135 -17.62 5.98 -0.97
C ILE A 135 -16.14 5.73 -0.77
N LEU A 136 -15.74 4.46 -0.74
CA LEU A 136 -14.33 4.07 -0.70
C LEU A 136 -13.98 3.37 -2.01
N LEU A 137 -12.92 3.87 -2.65
CA LEU A 137 -12.28 3.26 -3.81
C LEU A 137 -10.88 2.78 -3.39
N ASN A 138 -10.73 1.48 -3.31
CA ASN A 138 -9.43 0.84 -3.12
C ASN A 138 -8.77 0.69 -4.50
N LEU A 139 -7.52 1.16 -4.64
CA LEU A 139 -6.75 1.11 -5.89
C LEU A 139 -5.75 -0.05 -5.88
N ASP A 140 -6.09 -1.12 -5.18
CA ASP A 140 -5.29 -2.32 -5.03
C ASP A 140 -5.97 -3.46 -5.77
N THR A 141 -5.91 -3.41 -7.09
CA THR A 141 -6.49 -4.39 -8.00
C THR A 141 -5.50 -4.74 -9.09
N GLU A 142 -5.48 -6.00 -9.50
CA GLU A 142 -4.67 -6.52 -10.60
C GLU A 142 -5.44 -6.55 -11.93
N ASP A 143 -6.77 -6.47 -11.90
CA ASP A 143 -7.62 -6.52 -13.07
C ASP A 143 -7.95 -5.13 -13.60
N ASP A 144 -7.71 -4.91 -14.89
CA ASP A 144 -7.83 -3.59 -15.55
C ASP A 144 -9.27 -3.17 -15.85
N ASP A 145 -10.20 -4.11 -15.95
CA ASP A 145 -11.53 -3.90 -16.51
C ASP A 145 -12.69 -4.28 -15.57
N GLU A 146 -12.39 -4.59 -14.31
CA GLU A 146 -13.39 -4.99 -13.32
C GLU A 146 -13.43 -4.08 -12.09
N PHE A 147 -14.63 -3.90 -11.55
CA PHE A 147 -14.86 -3.37 -10.22
C PHE A 147 -15.26 -4.50 -9.29
N SER A 148 -14.41 -4.84 -8.35
CA SER A 148 -14.68 -5.87 -7.35
C SER A 148 -15.30 -5.28 -6.09
N ILE A 149 -16.34 -5.94 -5.55
CA ILE A 149 -16.94 -5.62 -4.27
C ILE A 149 -16.69 -6.79 -3.32
N GLY A 150 -15.80 -6.59 -2.37
CA GLY A 150 -15.38 -7.62 -1.42
C GLY A 150 -14.10 -8.31 -1.85
N CYS A 151 -13.60 -9.16 -0.96
CA CYS A 151 -12.37 -9.91 -1.12
C CYS A 151 -12.53 -11.30 -0.48
N ALA A 152 -11.63 -12.23 -0.83
CA ALA A 152 -11.55 -13.52 -0.16
C ALA A 152 -11.18 -13.34 1.32
N GLY A 153 -11.78 -14.15 2.18
CA GLY A 153 -11.37 -14.23 3.57
C GLY A 153 -10.21 -15.22 3.77
N GLY A 154 -9.47 -15.03 4.84
CA GLY A 154 -8.39 -15.92 5.24
C GLY A 154 -8.48 -16.27 6.72
N ILE A 155 -7.80 -17.34 7.12
CA ILE A 155 -7.63 -17.73 8.51
C ILE A 155 -6.22 -18.27 8.73
N ASP A 156 -5.53 -17.71 9.72
CA ASP A 156 -4.26 -18.22 10.19
C ASP A 156 -4.49 -19.21 11.32
N THR A 157 -3.94 -20.42 11.18
CA THR A 157 -4.05 -21.44 12.20
C THR A 157 -2.67 -21.82 12.71
N ASN A 158 -2.39 -21.49 13.96
CA ASN A 158 -1.16 -21.86 14.64
C ASN A 158 -1.37 -23.15 15.44
N THR A 159 -0.61 -24.19 15.12
CA THR A 159 -0.61 -25.45 15.87
C THR A 159 0.74 -25.70 16.52
N SER A 160 0.73 -26.12 17.77
CA SER A 160 1.95 -26.49 18.48
C SER A 160 1.80 -27.86 19.15
N LYS A 161 2.86 -28.65 19.14
CA LYS A 161 2.92 -29.93 19.85
C LYS A 161 4.32 -30.13 20.42
N ILE A 162 4.36 -30.55 21.67
CA ILE A 162 5.62 -30.93 22.32
C ILE A 162 5.88 -32.40 22.05
N TYR A 163 7.07 -32.68 21.47
CA TYR A 163 7.50 -34.03 21.19
C TYR A 163 8.65 -34.44 22.11
N GLN A 164 8.68 -35.73 22.50
CA GLN A 164 9.89 -36.27 23.11
C GLN A 164 10.93 -36.55 22.02
N ILE A 165 12.13 -36.00 22.22
CA ILE A 165 13.23 -36.19 21.29
C ILE A 165 13.88 -37.57 21.59
N SER A 166 13.98 -38.44 20.58
CA SER A 166 14.71 -39.66 20.61
C SER A 166 15.88 -39.65 19.64
N LYS A 167 17.00 -40.32 19.97
CA LYS A 167 18.12 -40.48 19.03
C LYS A 167 17.69 -41.37 17.88
N ILE A 168 17.79 -40.88 16.67
CA ILE A 168 17.58 -41.65 15.45
C ILE A 168 18.99 -42.09 14.94
N SER A 169 19.18 -43.39 14.77
CA SER A 169 20.44 -43.91 14.24
C SER A 169 20.51 -43.88 12.72
N ASN A 170 19.36 -43.92 12.04
CA ASN A 170 19.24 -43.80 10.58
C ASN A 170 18.02 -43.00 10.26
N GLY A 171 18.16 -41.89 9.57
CA GLY A 171 17.09 -41.00 9.12
C GLY A 171 17.49 -40.16 7.92
N LEU A 172 16.49 -39.73 7.14
CA LEU A 172 16.65 -38.77 6.07
C LEU A 172 16.06 -37.43 6.52
N SER A 173 16.84 -36.37 6.42
CA SER A 173 16.30 -34.99 6.61
C SER A 173 15.94 -34.43 5.24
N LEU A 174 14.72 -33.96 5.11
CA LEU A 174 14.24 -33.23 3.93
C LEU A 174 13.90 -31.83 4.37
N GLU A 175 14.45 -30.86 3.69
CA GLU A 175 14.06 -29.45 3.76
C GLU A 175 13.10 -29.19 2.59
N ILE A 176 11.93 -28.60 2.90
CA ILE A 176 10.87 -28.28 1.92
C ILE A 176 10.82 -26.76 1.78
#